data_b3a3d54e02a37bda8fd2d611a499f5b9
#
_entry.id   b3a3d54e02a37bda8fd2d611a499f5b9
#
_cell.length_a   1.000
_cell.length_b   1.000
_cell.length_c   1.000
_cell.angle_alpha   90.00
_cell.angle_beta   90.00
_cell.angle_gamma   90.00
#
_symmetry.space_group_name_H-M   'P 1'
#
loop_
_entity.id
_entity.type
_entity.pdbx_description
1 polymer ?
#
loop_
_entity_poly.entity_id
_entity_poly.type
_entity_poly.pdbx_seq_one_letter_code
_entity_poly.pdbx_strand_id
1 'polypeptide(L)'
;MFVHGIGSVEAFGLESQHEVYDALAGWGLPVSPYTRVVEGADEEALAAVVAVIEEYGRRRHELIHEIDGIVVKADAFADQRYLGHTSRVPRWAAAYKYPPEEVHTLLRDIAVSVGRTGRVTPFAVLEPVTVAGSTVSLATLHNQDVVKAKGVLIGDTVVVRKAGDVIPEVVGPVLPLREKAIEAGRELREFVMPAHCPSCGTPLAPAKEGDVDLRCPNARSCPAQLAGRVEHLASRGAFDVEALGEEAARWLVQGPGEDPAEHEGHVRPEGPGPITAEAQIFDLASGTPEEITGPRGEDGLTDLQRSLGAVRVWREGRTKVDGRLVPSGVFTLKPYFFTAGTAKRPSAPTANTLRLFDELEKAKSQPLWRTLVALSIRHVGPTAARSLATAFGSMAALRAAAEAGDRDRLAEIDGVGPIIADALIEWFAEDWHREIVDRWAAAGVAMEDEQDESTPRTLEGLTVVVTGSLEGFSRDSAKEAILVRGGKASGSVSKKTDFLVAGEAAGSKLDKAQSLGVPVLDEAGFTALLAGGPDAVRPADTDDAPDGAAEGEASA
;
A
#
# COMPACT_ATOMS: atom_id res chain seq x y z
N MET A 1 11.16 -16.78 16.37
CA MET A 1 10.99 -15.34 16.06
C MET A 1 12.14 -14.61 16.75
N PHE A 2 12.80 -13.67 16.09
CA PHE A 2 13.84 -12.82 16.68
C PHE A 2 13.33 -11.38 16.79
N VAL A 3 13.69 -10.69 17.87
CA VAL A 3 13.41 -9.27 18.09
C VAL A 3 14.59 -8.46 17.54
N HIS A 4 14.32 -7.40 16.78
CA HIS A 4 15.36 -6.65 16.09
C HIS A 4 15.36 -5.15 16.39
N GLY A 5 14.55 -4.66 17.33
CA GLY A 5 14.49 -3.25 17.68
C GLY A 5 13.49 -2.95 18.79
N ILE A 6 13.58 -1.74 19.31
CA ILE A 6 12.71 -1.13 20.33
C ILE A 6 12.00 0.05 19.64
N GLY A 7 10.71 0.26 19.93
CA GLY A 7 9.89 1.32 19.31
C GLY A 7 10.31 2.73 19.74
N SER A 8 10.79 2.92 20.98
CA SER A 8 11.36 4.16 21.50
C SER A 8 12.56 3.83 22.37
N VAL A 9 13.71 4.41 22.08
CA VAL A 9 14.98 4.16 22.78
C VAL A 9 15.32 5.24 23.80
N GLU A 10 14.71 6.42 23.70
CA GLU A 10 15.01 7.59 24.54
C GLU A 10 14.78 7.30 26.04
N ALA A 11 13.76 6.50 26.36
CA ALA A 11 13.42 6.16 27.75
C ALA A 11 14.47 5.26 28.44
N PHE A 12 15.40 4.67 27.67
CA PHE A 12 16.36 3.69 28.19
C PHE A 12 17.81 4.21 28.23
N GLY A 13 18.06 5.41 27.70
CA GLY A 13 19.41 6.01 27.69
C GLY A 13 20.41 5.24 26.81
N LEU A 14 19.92 4.53 25.77
CA LEU A 14 20.76 3.77 24.85
C LEU A 14 21.29 4.70 23.75
N GLU A 15 22.57 4.56 23.40
CA GLU A 15 23.24 5.44 22.44
C GLU A 15 23.58 4.77 21.12
N SER A 16 23.42 3.44 21.04
CA SER A 16 23.80 2.66 19.86
C SER A 16 22.86 1.50 19.56
N GLN A 17 22.95 0.99 18.33
CA GLN A 17 22.14 -0.12 17.87
C GLN A 17 22.53 -1.45 18.55
N HIS A 18 23.83 -1.66 18.83
CA HIS A 18 24.27 -2.88 19.52
C HIS A 18 23.80 -2.90 20.97
N GLU A 19 23.82 -1.75 21.69
CA GLU A 19 23.25 -1.65 23.04
C GLU A 19 21.77 -2.04 23.09
N VAL A 20 21.01 -1.74 22.02
CA VAL A 20 19.61 -2.20 21.91
C VAL A 20 19.53 -3.71 21.88
N TYR A 21 20.40 -4.38 21.12
CA TYR A 21 20.40 -5.84 21.07
C TYR A 21 20.83 -6.46 22.39
N ASP A 22 21.80 -5.88 23.08
CA ASP A 22 22.26 -6.32 24.39
C ASP A 22 21.15 -6.15 25.46
N ALA A 23 20.45 -5.02 25.44
CA ALA A 23 19.31 -4.77 26.33
C ALA A 23 18.18 -5.78 26.08
N LEU A 24 17.82 -6.02 24.81
CA LEU A 24 16.80 -7.00 24.44
C LEU A 24 17.17 -8.41 24.91
N ALA A 25 18.44 -8.82 24.72
CA ALA A 25 18.95 -10.09 25.24
C ALA A 25 18.92 -10.15 26.77
N GLY A 26 19.31 -9.06 27.44
CA GLY A 26 19.24 -8.92 28.90
C GLY A 26 17.84 -9.03 29.47
N TRP A 27 16.82 -8.63 28.71
CA TRP A 27 15.40 -8.81 29.06
C TRP A 27 14.86 -10.22 28.75
N GLY A 28 15.71 -11.13 28.24
CA GLY A 28 15.33 -12.50 27.90
C GLY A 28 14.59 -12.63 26.57
N LEU A 29 14.65 -11.61 25.72
CA LEU A 29 14.05 -11.64 24.39
C LEU A 29 15.04 -12.31 23.39
N PRO A 30 14.56 -13.12 22.44
CA PRO A 30 15.44 -13.77 21.46
C PRO A 30 15.93 -12.75 20.43
N VAL A 31 17.25 -12.52 20.41
CA VAL A 31 17.95 -11.73 19.40
C VAL A 31 18.79 -12.65 18.51
N SER A 32 19.10 -12.21 17.28
CA SER A 32 19.92 -13.00 16.36
C SER A 32 21.33 -13.15 16.92
N PRO A 33 21.87 -14.39 17.05
CA PRO A 33 23.23 -14.62 17.49
C PRO A 33 24.29 -14.28 16.42
N TYR A 34 23.85 -13.89 15.22
CA TYR A 34 24.71 -13.64 14.07
C TYR A 34 25.05 -12.17 13.88
N THR A 35 24.55 -11.27 14.73
CA THR A 35 24.91 -9.86 14.73
C THR A 35 26.39 -9.67 15.05
N ARG A 36 27.08 -8.82 14.29
CA ARG A 36 28.49 -8.45 14.47
C ARG A 36 28.61 -6.94 14.56
N VAL A 37 29.44 -6.48 15.45
CA VAL A 37 29.89 -5.08 15.52
C VAL A 37 31.25 -5.01 14.84
N VAL A 38 31.40 -4.05 13.92
CA VAL A 38 32.68 -3.73 13.26
C VAL A 38 33.05 -2.31 13.65
N GLU A 39 34.20 -2.14 14.27
CA GLU A 39 34.71 -0.83 14.70
C GLU A 39 35.39 -0.12 13.54
N GLY A 40 35.28 1.22 13.50
CA GLY A 40 35.91 2.07 12.50
C GLY A 40 34.98 2.50 11.36
N ALA A 41 35.50 3.40 10.51
CA ALA A 41 34.79 3.93 9.33
C ALA A 41 35.76 4.11 8.14
N ASP A 42 36.86 3.37 8.12
CA ASP A 42 37.94 3.39 7.13
C ASP A 42 37.86 2.17 6.18
N GLU A 43 38.85 2.04 5.32
CA GLU A 43 38.93 0.93 4.37
C GLU A 43 39.11 -0.43 5.07
N GLU A 44 39.74 -0.46 6.25
CA GLU A 44 39.91 -1.70 7.02
C GLU A 44 38.56 -2.17 7.60
N ALA A 45 37.77 -1.25 8.16
CA ALA A 45 36.42 -1.53 8.62
C ALA A 45 35.51 -2.00 7.48
N LEU A 46 35.62 -1.36 6.30
CA LEU A 46 34.87 -1.80 5.11
C LEU A 46 35.27 -3.22 4.69
N ALA A 47 36.57 -3.53 4.69
CA ALA A 47 37.04 -4.88 4.37
C ALA A 47 36.52 -5.93 5.37
N ALA A 48 36.46 -5.57 6.67
CA ALA A 48 35.89 -6.43 7.70
C ALA A 48 34.40 -6.69 7.49
N VAL A 49 33.62 -5.67 7.12
CA VAL A 49 32.19 -5.81 6.76
C VAL A 49 32.02 -6.75 5.56
N VAL A 50 32.83 -6.57 4.51
CA VAL A 50 32.81 -7.45 3.32
C VAL A 50 33.13 -8.90 3.70
N ALA A 51 34.13 -9.11 4.58
CA ALA A 51 34.47 -10.45 5.04
C ALA A 51 33.31 -11.13 5.80
N VAL A 52 32.55 -10.39 6.61
CA VAL A 52 31.33 -10.89 7.29
C VAL A 52 30.27 -11.26 6.26
N ILE A 53 30.04 -10.42 5.24
CA ILE A 53 29.07 -10.68 4.17
C ILE A 53 29.44 -11.98 3.44
N GLU A 54 30.72 -12.16 3.07
CA GLU A 54 31.19 -13.37 2.38
C GLU A 54 31.11 -14.62 3.27
N GLU A 55 31.45 -14.51 4.56
CA GLU A 55 31.35 -15.62 5.51
C GLU A 55 29.91 -16.13 5.58
N TYR A 56 28.95 -15.25 5.83
CA TYR A 56 27.55 -15.63 5.94
C TYR A 56 26.97 -16.08 4.60
N GLY A 57 27.43 -15.53 3.48
CA GLY A 57 27.04 -15.99 2.14
C GLY A 57 27.39 -17.45 1.90
N ARG A 58 28.59 -17.89 2.33
CA ARG A 58 29.01 -19.31 2.23
C ARG A 58 28.22 -20.23 3.15
N ARG A 59 27.76 -19.73 4.31
CA ARG A 59 27.13 -20.50 5.37
C ARG A 59 25.64 -20.27 5.51
N ARG A 60 24.99 -19.56 4.55
CA ARG A 60 23.59 -19.12 4.69
C ARG A 60 22.59 -20.24 4.96
N HIS A 61 22.86 -21.46 4.46
CA HIS A 61 22.01 -22.64 4.66
C HIS A 61 22.35 -23.46 5.93
N GLU A 62 23.42 -23.09 6.66
CA GLU A 62 23.81 -23.70 7.93
C GLU A 62 23.27 -22.93 9.14
N LEU A 63 22.73 -21.74 8.91
CA LEU A 63 22.22 -20.87 9.96
C LEU A 63 20.90 -21.44 10.52
N ILE A 64 20.54 -21.01 11.73
CA ILE A 64 19.29 -21.45 12.38
C ILE A 64 18.02 -20.94 11.69
N HIS A 65 18.15 -20.06 10.74
CA HIS A 65 17.10 -19.55 9.85
C HIS A 65 17.69 -19.19 8.50
N GLU A 66 16.91 -19.28 7.46
CA GLU A 66 17.30 -18.80 6.13
C GLU A 66 17.48 -17.27 6.13
N ILE A 67 18.49 -16.83 5.40
CA ILE A 67 18.78 -15.41 5.17
C ILE A 67 18.91 -15.12 3.66
N ASP A 68 18.36 -14.01 3.23
CA ASP A 68 18.43 -13.50 1.86
C ASP A 68 19.53 -12.45 1.68
N GLY A 69 20.10 -11.99 2.77
CA GLY A 69 21.12 -10.95 2.80
C GLY A 69 21.50 -10.51 4.20
N ILE A 70 22.27 -9.44 4.25
CA ILE A 70 22.74 -8.81 5.48
C ILE A 70 22.39 -7.32 5.44
N VAL A 71 22.00 -6.78 6.58
CA VAL A 71 21.80 -5.33 6.75
C VAL A 71 22.97 -4.76 7.56
N VAL A 72 23.70 -3.85 6.94
CA VAL A 72 24.76 -3.05 7.57
C VAL A 72 24.13 -1.74 8.05
N LYS A 73 24.34 -1.38 9.31
CA LYS A 73 23.79 -0.17 9.93
C LYS A 73 24.90 0.65 10.56
N ALA A 74 24.81 1.97 10.50
CA ALA A 74 25.59 2.82 11.38
C ALA A 74 25.16 2.52 12.83
N ASP A 75 26.12 2.27 13.73
CA ASP A 75 25.81 1.78 15.07
C ASP A 75 25.35 2.92 16.00
N ALA A 76 26.10 4.04 16.06
CA ALA A 76 25.77 5.17 16.90
C ALA A 76 24.48 5.89 16.46
N PHE A 77 23.56 6.13 17.37
CA PHE A 77 22.32 6.87 17.06
C PHE A 77 22.57 8.33 16.68
N ALA A 78 23.68 8.93 17.12
CA ALA A 78 24.09 10.25 16.66
C ALA A 78 24.35 10.25 15.14
N ASP A 79 25.07 9.24 14.63
CA ASP A 79 25.34 9.08 13.20
C ASP A 79 24.07 8.76 12.42
N GLN A 80 23.18 7.92 12.98
CA GLN A 80 21.90 7.63 12.35
C GLN A 80 21.04 8.90 12.19
N ARG A 81 21.00 9.77 13.22
CA ARG A 81 20.31 11.07 13.15
C ARG A 81 20.95 11.99 12.12
N TYR A 82 22.28 12.07 12.09
CA TYR A 82 23.02 12.88 11.12
C TYR A 82 22.75 12.45 9.67
N LEU A 83 22.79 11.14 9.38
CA LEU A 83 22.54 10.59 8.04
C LEU A 83 21.07 10.70 7.64
N GLY A 84 20.16 10.62 8.60
CA GLY A 84 18.73 10.82 8.42
C GLY A 84 18.04 9.72 7.59
N HIS A 85 16.86 10.06 7.07
CA HIS A 85 15.99 9.18 6.33
C HIS A 85 15.55 9.81 5.01
N THR A 86 15.22 8.99 4.03
CA THR A 86 14.37 9.39 2.90
C THR A 86 12.89 9.22 3.28
N SER A 87 11.97 9.54 2.40
CA SER A 87 10.54 9.27 2.62
C SER A 87 10.20 7.78 2.80
N ARG A 88 11.11 6.88 2.49
CA ARG A 88 10.86 5.42 2.49
C ARG A 88 11.87 4.61 3.28
N VAL A 89 13.14 5.05 3.33
CA VAL A 89 14.23 4.24 3.87
C VAL A 89 15.23 5.08 4.65
N PRO A 90 15.85 4.51 5.70
CA PRO A 90 16.98 5.16 6.40
C PRO A 90 18.20 5.25 5.49
N ARG A 91 18.99 6.33 5.62
CA ARG A 91 20.26 6.49 4.91
C ARG A 91 21.42 5.84 5.64
N TRP A 92 21.22 5.52 6.91
CA TRP A 92 22.20 4.90 7.80
C TRP A 92 22.17 3.37 7.77
N ALA A 93 21.35 2.76 6.92
CA ALA A 93 21.27 1.31 6.75
C ALA A 93 21.37 0.94 5.27
N ALA A 94 22.19 -0.07 4.97
CA ALA A 94 22.36 -0.64 3.63
C ALA A 94 22.09 -2.15 3.68
N ALA A 95 21.23 -2.65 2.80
CA ALA A 95 20.97 -4.07 2.65
C ALA A 95 21.82 -4.64 1.51
N TYR A 96 22.65 -5.62 1.82
CA TYR A 96 23.32 -6.45 0.83
C TYR A 96 22.49 -7.73 0.62
N LYS A 97 22.04 -7.97 -0.60
CA LYS A 97 21.28 -9.16 -0.97
C LYS A 97 22.19 -10.17 -1.68
N TYR A 98 22.13 -11.42 -1.21
CA TYR A 98 22.83 -12.51 -1.91
C TYR A 98 22.20 -12.79 -3.27
N PRO A 99 22.95 -13.38 -4.21
CA PRO A 99 22.35 -13.90 -5.45
C PRO A 99 21.21 -14.88 -5.12
N PRO A 100 20.04 -14.72 -5.76
CA PRO A 100 18.90 -15.59 -5.53
C PRO A 100 19.24 -17.03 -5.91
N GLU A 101 18.63 -17.98 -5.21
CA GLU A 101 18.69 -19.40 -5.58
C GLU A 101 17.89 -19.62 -6.87
N GLU A 102 18.49 -20.35 -7.81
CA GLU A 102 17.86 -20.75 -9.07
C GLU A 102 17.65 -22.25 -9.11
N VAL A 103 16.44 -22.68 -9.44
CA VAL A 103 16.06 -24.09 -9.54
C VAL A 103 15.40 -24.37 -10.88
N HIS A 104 15.41 -25.62 -11.29
CA HIS A 104 14.77 -26.08 -12.53
C HIS A 104 13.46 -26.80 -12.20
N THR A 105 12.39 -26.47 -12.93
CA THR A 105 11.10 -27.16 -12.82
C THR A 105 10.36 -27.18 -14.15
N LEU A 106 9.36 -28.04 -14.26
CA LEU A 106 8.51 -28.15 -15.45
C LEU A 106 7.48 -27.01 -15.49
N LEU A 107 7.41 -26.30 -16.60
CA LEU A 107 6.33 -25.36 -16.92
C LEU A 107 5.15 -26.16 -17.46
N ARG A 108 4.16 -26.42 -16.59
CA ARG A 108 2.96 -27.20 -16.93
C ARG A 108 2.01 -26.44 -17.83
N ASP A 109 1.79 -25.16 -17.51
CA ASP A 109 0.89 -24.28 -18.25
C ASP A 109 1.25 -22.79 -18.04
N ILE A 110 0.69 -21.91 -18.85
CA ILE A 110 0.69 -20.45 -18.63
C ILE A 110 -0.76 -20.00 -18.56
N ALA A 111 -1.19 -19.59 -17.40
CA ALA A 111 -2.51 -19.04 -17.15
C ALA A 111 -2.47 -17.51 -17.09
N VAL A 112 -3.64 -16.87 -17.05
CA VAL A 112 -3.75 -15.41 -16.90
C VAL A 112 -4.64 -15.05 -15.73
N SER A 113 -4.29 -13.95 -15.04
CA SER A 113 -5.09 -13.34 -13.99
C SER A 113 -5.58 -11.96 -14.41
N VAL A 114 -6.73 -11.52 -13.87
CA VAL A 114 -7.31 -10.20 -14.12
C VAL A 114 -7.26 -9.41 -12.83
N GLY A 115 -6.43 -8.37 -12.80
CA GLY A 115 -6.30 -7.49 -11.64
C GLY A 115 -7.46 -6.48 -11.50
N ARG A 116 -7.54 -5.78 -10.36
CA ARG A 116 -8.62 -4.80 -10.06
C ARG A 116 -8.79 -3.69 -11.10
N THR A 117 -7.74 -3.36 -11.86
CA THR A 117 -7.76 -2.35 -12.93
C THR A 117 -7.98 -2.95 -14.31
N GLY A 118 -8.42 -4.20 -14.39
CA GLY A 118 -8.65 -4.93 -15.63
C GLY A 118 -7.39 -5.47 -16.32
N ARG A 119 -6.17 -5.16 -15.84
CA ARG A 119 -4.93 -5.66 -16.44
C ARG A 119 -4.90 -7.18 -16.40
N VAL A 120 -4.64 -7.80 -17.56
CA VAL A 120 -4.55 -9.25 -17.72
C VAL A 120 -3.07 -9.63 -17.74
N THR A 121 -2.65 -10.39 -16.73
CA THR A 121 -1.24 -10.71 -16.50
C THR A 121 -1.01 -12.21 -16.60
N PRO A 122 -0.11 -12.70 -17.49
CA PRO A 122 0.25 -14.09 -17.56
C PRO A 122 1.13 -14.50 -16.37
N PHE A 123 0.93 -15.73 -15.90
CA PHE A 123 1.76 -16.37 -14.89
C PHE A 123 1.97 -17.85 -15.23
N ALA A 124 3.14 -18.36 -14.84
CA ALA A 124 3.51 -19.75 -15.03
C ALA A 124 2.85 -20.65 -13.99
N VAL A 125 2.27 -21.76 -14.41
CA VAL A 125 1.85 -22.89 -13.59
C VAL A 125 2.96 -23.94 -13.66
N LEU A 126 3.60 -24.22 -12.53
CA LEU A 126 4.81 -25.01 -12.44
C LEU A 126 4.56 -26.35 -11.75
N GLU A 127 5.36 -27.36 -12.09
CA GLU A 127 5.56 -28.47 -11.18
C GLU A 127 6.11 -27.91 -9.85
N PRO A 128 5.48 -28.23 -8.70
CA PRO A 128 5.91 -27.69 -7.41
C PRO A 128 7.38 -27.97 -7.13
N VAL A 129 8.14 -26.92 -6.79
CA VAL A 129 9.58 -27.01 -6.51
C VAL A 129 9.93 -26.15 -5.29
N THR A 130 10.89 -26.58 -4.50
CA THR A 130 11.38 -25.81 -3.35
C THR A 130 12.43 -24.80 -3.79
N VAL A 131 12.23 -23.52 -3.48
CA VAL A 131 13.15 -22.40 -3.76
C VAL A 131 13.24 -21.54 -2.51
N ALA A 132 14.45 -21.32 -1.98
CA ALA A 132 14.70 -20.51 -0.79
C ALA A 132 13.69 -20.83 0.34
N GLY A 133 13.64 -22.12 0.75
CA GLY A 133 12.86 -22.61 1.88
C GLY A 133 11.34 -22.65 1.70
N SER A 134 10.78 -22.34 0.53
CA SER A 134 9.34 -22.46 0.28
C SER A 134 9.01 -23.18 -1.03
N THR A 135 7.86 -23.85 -1.07
CA THR A 135 7.37 -24.53 -2.27
C THR A 135 6.70 -23.53 -3.20
N VAL A 136 7.18 -23.46 -4.44
CA VAL A 136 6.69 -22.60 -5.50
C VAL A 136 5.99 -23.44 -6.56
N SER A 137 4.74 -23.10 -6.88
CA SER A 137 3.94 -23.70 -7.96
C SER A 137 3.46 -22.67 -8.98
N LEU A 138 3.55 -21.37 -8.66
CA LEU A 138 3.18 -20.26 -9.53
C LEU A 138 4.31 -19.24 -9.57
N ALA A 139 4.59 -18.67 -10.75
CA ALA A 139 5.61 -17.65 -10.93
C ALA A 139 5.16 -16.59 -11.95
N THR A 140 5.57 -15.32 -11.73
CA THR A 140 5.17 -14.25 -12.64
C THR A 140 5.88 -14.37 -14.01
N LEU A 141 5.15 -13.94 -15.04
CA LEU A 141 5.67 -13.74 -16.41
C LEU A 141 5.46 -12.29 -16.88
N HIS A 142 5.02 -11.40 -15.98
CA HIS A 142 4.84 -9.95 -16.15
C HIS A 142 3.85 -9.54 -17.25
N ASN A 143 4.10 -9.85 -18.51
CA ASN A 143 3.23 -9.57 -19.66
C ASN A 143 3.56 -10.49 -20.85
N GLN A 144 2.74 -10.43 -21.90
CA GLN A 144 2.91 -11.28 -23.10
C GLN A 144 4.24 -11.07 -23.83
N ASP A 145 4.79 -9.85 -23.84
CA ASP A 145 6.04 -9.56 -24.53
C ASP A 145 7.23 -10.15 -23.78
N VAL A 146 7.16 -10.16 -22.44
CA VAL A 146 8.16 -10.85 -21.61
C VAL A 146 8.11 -12.36 -21.83
N VAL A 147 6.92 -12.96 -21.97
CA VAL A 147 6.81 -14.40 -22.33
C VAL A 147 7.52 -14.67 -23.65
N LYS A 148 7.25 -13.87 -24.68
CA LYS A 148 7.89 -13.99 -26.00
C LYS A 148 9.40 -13.75 -25.93
N ALA A 149 9.84 -12.69 -25.24
CA ALA A 149 11.25 -12.35 -25.11
C ALA A 149 12.06 -13.43 -24.37
N LYS A 150 11.46 -14.07 -23.34
CA LYS A 150 12.06 -15.20 -22.64
C LYS A 150 12.07 -16.48 -23.50
N GLY A 151 11.24 -16.57 -24.53
CA GLY A 151 11.14 -17.71 -25.45
C GLY A 151 10.73 -19.01 -24.75
N VAL A 152 9.95 -18.94 -23.68
CA VAL A 152 9.45 -20.11 -22.96
C VAL A 152 8.27 -20.74 -23.69
N LEU A 153 8.22 -22.06 -23.69
CA LEU A 153 7.11 -22.86 -24.22
C LEU A 153 6.47 -23.67 -23.08
N ILE A 154 5.17 -23.82 -23.13
CA ILE A 154 4.46 -24.74 -22.21
C ILE A 154 4.99 -26.15 -22.46
N GLY A 155 5.41 -26.85 -21.40
CA GLY A 155 6.10 -28.13 -21.48
C GLY A 155 7.63 -28.05 -21.32
N ASP A 156 8.21 -26.84 -21.31
CA ASP A 156 9.64 -26.65 -21.02
C ASP A 156 10.01 -27.01 -19.59
N THR A 157 11.27 -27.38 -19.42
CA THR A 157 11.95 -27.19 -18.13
C THR A 157 12.47 -25.76 -18.07
N VAL A 158 12.05 -25.01 -17.05
CA VAL A 158 12.39 -23.58 -16.88
C VAL A 158 13.23 -23.36 -15.63
N VAL A 159 14.04 -22.29 -15.66
CA VAL A 159 14.74 -21.77 -14.49
C VAL A 159 13.78 -20.86 -13.74
N VAL A 160 13.62 -21.11 -12.44
CA VAL A 160 12.80 -20.33 -11.52
C VAL A 160 13.65 -19.79 -10.38
N ARG A 161 13.45 -18.53 -10.03
CA ARG A 161 14.05 -17.91 -8.86
C ARG A 161 13.02 -17.03 -8.14
N LYS A 162 13.34 -16.60 -6.93
CA LYS A 162 12.58 -15.56 -6.24
C LYS A 162 13.30 -14.22 -6.39
N ALA A 163 12.69 -13.27 -7.10
CA ALA A 163 13.20 -11.90 -7.20
C ALA A 163 13.17 -11.26 -5.80
N GLY A 164 14.36 -10.83 -5.30
CA GLY A 164 14.53 -10.32 -3.94
C GLY A 164 14.13 -11.31 -2.85
N ASP A 165 14.22 -12.62 -3.15
CA ASP A 165 13.80 -13.76 -2.32
C ASP A 165 12.32 -13.73 -1.87
N VAL A 166 11.48 -12.97 -2.57
CA VAL A 166 10.05 -12.81 -2.28
C VAL A 166 9.17 -13.30 -3.42
N ILE A 167 9.36 -12.76 -4.63
CA ILE A 167 8.45 -12.97 -5.77
C ILE A 167 9.02 -14.03 -6.71
N PRO A 168 8.36 -15.20 -6.87
CA PRO A 168 8.78 -16.18 -7.86
C PRO A 168 8.65 -15.64 -9.29
N GLU A 169 9.71 -15.78 -10.09
CA GLU A 169 9.73 -15.45 -11.49
C GLU A 169 10.38 -16.55 -12.31
N VAL A 170 9.90 -16.71 -13.55
CA VAL A 170 10.56 -17.56 -14.55
C VAL A 170 11.66 -16.74 -15.21
N VAL A 171 12.90 -17.22 -15.16
CA VAL A 171 14.06 -16.59 -15.79
C VAL A 171 14.08 -16.90 -17.29
N GLY A 172 13.91 -18.17 -17.65
CA GLY A 172 13.92 -18.63 -19.06
C GLY A 172 13.91 -20.17 -19.16
N PRO A 173 13.92 -20.71 -20.38
CA PRO A 173 13.97 -22.15 -20.62
C PRO A 173 15.39 -22.71 -20.43
N VAL A 174 15.49 -23.96 -20.02
CA VAL A 174 16.74 -24.73 -20.01
C VAL A 174 16.88 -25.41 -21.38
N LEU A 175 17.50 -24.73 -22.37
CA LEU A 175 17.54 -25.16 -23.75
C LEU A 175 18.04 -26.61 -23.96
N PRO A 176 19.11 -27.10 -23.27
CA PRO A 176 19.55 -28.49 -23.42
C PRO A 176 18.51 -29.51 -22.94
N LEU A 177 17.63 -29.14 -21.98
CA LEU A 177 16.55 -30.02 -21.54
C LEU A 177 15.33 -29.93 -22.47
N ARG A 178 15.10 -28.83 -23.14
CA ARG A 178 14.10 -28.68 -24.20
C ARG A 178 14.40 -29.64 -25.35
N GLU A 179 15.65 -29.66 -25.87
CA GLU A 179 16.07 -30.55 -26.95
C GLU A 179 15.81 -32.01 -26.59
N LYS A 180 16.22 -32.45 -25.39
CA LYS A 180 15.95 -33.81 -24.89
C LYS A 180 14.45 -34.10 -24.73
N ALA A 181 13.65 -33.12 -24.34
CA ALA A 181 12.20 -33.29 -24.20
C ALA A 181 11.53 -33.50 -25.58
N ILE A 182 11.97 -32.76 -26.61
CA ILE A 182 11.51 -32.92 -28.00
C ILE A 182 11.90 -34.30 -28.54
N GLU A 183 13.16 -34.71 -28.33
CA GLU A 183 13.66 -36.05 -28.73
C GLU A 183 12.85 -37.18 -28.04
N ALA A 184 12.40 -36.95 -26.80
CA ALA A 184 11.55 -37.86 -26.03
C ALA A 184 10.06 -37.81 -26.42
N GLY A 185 9.70 -37.02 -27.45
CA GLY A 185 8.32 -36.89 -27.94
C GLY A 185 7.41 -35.98 -27.11
N ARG A 186 7.96 -35.12 -26.24
CA ARG A 186 7.15 -34.15 -25.49
C ARG A 186 6.65 -33.06 -26.41
N GLU A 187 5.35 -32.81 -26.40
CA GLU A 187 4.74 -31.70 -27.12
C GLU A 187 4.98 -30.39 -26.38
N LEU A 188 5.54 -29.39 -27.08
CA LEU A 188 5.74 -28.04 -26.56
C LEU A 188 4.74 -27.10 -27.25
N ARG A 189 4.15 -26.18 -26.50
CA ARG A 189 3.15 -25.24 -27.02
C ARG A 189 3.55 -23.80 -26.75
N GLU A 190 3.32 -22.91 -27.73
CA GLU A 190 3.44 -21.48 -27.52
C GLU A 190 2.27 -20.97 -26.66
N PHE A 191 2.54 -19.99 -25.80
CA PHE A 191 1.50 -19.27 -25.11
C PHE A 191 0.85 -18.25 -26.06
N VAL A 192 -0.46 -18.29 -26.12
CA VAL A 192 -1.28 -17.30 -26.83
C VAL A 192 -2.13 -16.55 -25.83
N MET A 193 -1.96 -15.22 -25.79
CA MET A 193 -2.77 -14.37 -24.92
C MET A 193 -4.25 -14.48 -25.31
N PRO A 194 -5.17 -14.70 -24.37
CA PRO A 194 -6.60 -14.80 -24.68
C PRO A 194 -7.13 -13.50 -25.29
N ALA A 195 -8.02 -13.61 -26.26
CA ALA A 195 -8.67 -12.45 -26.87
C ALA A 195 -9.80 -11.88 -25.98
N HIS A 196 -10.29 -12.67 -25.05
CA HIS A 196 -11.41 -12.32 -24.16
C HIS A 196 -11.02 -12.48 -22.69
N CYS A 197 -11.64 -11.67 -21.84
CA CYS A 197 -11.45 -11.74 -20.41
C CYS A 197 -11.87 -13.11 -19.87
N PRO A 198 -11.00 -13.85 -19.15
CA PRO A 198 -11.35 -15.19 -18.65
C PRO A 198 -12.44 -15.15 -17.55
N SER A 199 -12.70 -13.97 -16.96
CA SER A 199 -13.69 -13.83 -15.87
C SER A 199 -15.08 -13.39 -16.36
N CYS A 200 -15.17 -12.56 -17.42
CA CYS A 200 -16.47 -12.02 -17.86
C CYS A 200 -16.71 -12.11 -19.38
N GLY A 201 -15.80 -12.72 -20.15
CA GLY A 201 -15.96 -12.90 -21.59
C GLY A 201 -15.83 -11.63 -22.45
N THR A 202 -15.63 -10.45 -21.86
CA THR A 202 -15.49 -9.19 -22.60
C THR A 202 -14.21 -9.20 -23.43
N PRO A 203 -14.22 -8.73 -24.71
CA PRO A 203 -13.01 -8.60 -25.51
C PRO A 203 -11.94 -7.74 -24.79
N LEU A 204 -10.71 -8.23 -24.79
CA LEU A 204 -9.57 -7.50 -24.20
C LEU A 204 -9.06 -6.44 -25.20
N ALA A 205 -8.64 -5.30 -24.66
CA ALA A 205 -8.08 -4.20 -25.43
C ALA A 205 -6.92 -3.54 -24.68
N PRO A 206 -5.94 -2.93 -25.39
CA PRO A 206 -4.97 -2.04 -24.75
C PRO A 206 -5.65 -0.78 -24.24
N ALA A 207 -5.16 -0.19 -23.13
CA ALA A 207 -5.74 1.03 -22.58
C ALA A 207 -5.52 2.25 -23.50
N LYS A 208 -4.44 2.24 -24.28
CA LYS A 208 -4.11 3.21 -25.31
C LYS A 208 -3.33 2.54 -26.43
N GLU A 209 -3.28 3.15 -27.59
CA GLU A 209 -2.47 2.66 -28.72
C GLU A 209 -0.99 2.50 -28.30
N GLY A 210 -0.42 1.34 -28.60
CA GLY A 210 0.96 0.98 -28.23
C GLY A 210 1.15 0.47 -26.79
N ASP A 211 0.09 0.34 -25.99
CA ASP A 211 0.19 -0.31 -24.69
C ASP A 211 0.35 -1.83 -24.85
N VAL A 212 1.38 -2.37 -24.22
CA VAL A 212 1.69 -3.81 -24.21
C VAL A 212 0.67 -4.59 -23.38
N ASP A 213 0.11 -3.95 -22.35
CA ASP A 213 -0.80 -4.59 -21.43
C ASP A 213 -2.22 -4.63 -21.99
N LEU A 214 -2.77 -5.83 -22.16
CA LEU A 214 -4.19 -6.02 -22.45
C LEU A 214 -5.01 -5.87 -21.16
N ARG A 215 -6.18 -5.25 -21.30
CA ARG A 215 -7.09 -4.99 -20.19
C ARG A 215 -8.51 -5.41 -20.55
N CYS A 216 -9.24 -5.83 -19.53
CA CYS A 216 -10.69 -5.97 -19.60
C CYS A 216 -11.34 -4.60 -19.40
N PRO A 217 -12.03 -4.02 -20.41
CA PRO A 217 -12.67 -2.70 -20.29
C PRO A 217 -13.94 -2.72 -19.44
N ASN A 218 -14.48 -3.89 -19.10
CA ASN A 218 -15.68 -4.02 -18.27
C ASN A 218 -15.34 -3.76 -16.79
N ALA A 219 -15.03 -2.51 -16.45
CA ALA A 219 -14.66 -2.15 -15.08
C ALA A 219 -15.82 -2.35 -14.09
N ARG A 220 -17.05 -2.02 -14.49
CA ARG A 220 -18.23 -2.03 -13.61
C ARG A 220 -18.62 -3.44 -13.15
N SER A 221 -18.72 -4.41 -14.05
CA SER A 221 -19.34 -5.71 -13.76
C SER A 221 -18.44 -6.93 -13.93
N CYS A 222 -17.14 -6.75 -14.25
CA CYS A 222 -16.22 -7.88 -14.29
C CYS A 222 -15.99 -8.44 -12.88
N PRO A 223 -16.32 -9.71 -12.61
CA PRO A 223 -16.22 -10.28 -11.25
C PRO A 223 -14.80 -10.28 -10.71
N ALA A 224 -13.78 -10.54 -11.53
CA ALA A 224 -12.38 -10.50 -11.09
C ALA A 224 -11.95 -9.08 -10.70
N GLN A 225 -12.36 -8.05 -11.48
CA GLN A 225 -12.06 -6.67 -11.13
C GLN A 225 -12.76 -6.25 -9.85
N LEU A 226 -14.02 -6.59 -9.69
CA LEU A 226 -14.80 -6.30 -8.48
C LEU A 226 -14.18 -6.99 -7.25
N ALA A 227 -13.83 -8.27 -7.33
CA ALA A 227 -13.16 -8.98 -6.23
C ALA A 227 -11.84 -8.29 -5.85
N GLY A 228 -11.02 -7.90 -6.83
CA GLY A 228 -9.79 -7.18 -6.58
C GLY A 228 -9.99 -5.77 -5.99
N ARG A 229 -11.08 -5.06 -6.32
CA ARG A 229 -11.43 -3.77 -5.68
C ARG A 229 -11.92 -3.97 -4.25
N VAL A 230 -12.74 -5.01 -3.99
CA VAL A 230 -13.18 -5.39 -2.64
C VAL A 230 -11.99 -5.79 -1.74
N GLU A 231 -11.02 -6.53 -2.26
CA GLU A 231 -9.78 -6.82 -1.55
C GLU A 231 -8.97 -5.54 -1.26
N HIS A 232 -8.84 -4.67 -2.27
CA HIS A 232 -8.07 -3.43 -2.13
C HIS A 232 -8.65 -2.47 -1.10
N LEU A 233 -9.99 -2.28 -1.09
CA LEU A 233 -10.62 -1.40 -0.11
C LEU A 233 -10.41 -1.89 1.33
N ALA A 234 -10.26 -3.21 1.53
CA ALA A 234 -9.99 -3.79 2.84
C ALA A 234 -8.50 -3.75 3.24
N SER A 235 -7.61 -3.39 2.32
CA SER A 235 -6.16 -3.40 2.58
C SER A 235 -5.76 -2.37 3.65
N ARG A 236 -4.56 -2.60 4.27
CA ARG A 236 -3.98 -1.70 5.31
C ARG A 236 -3.82 -0.26 4.85
N GLY A 237 -3.62 -0.04 3.54
CA GLY A 237 -3.49 1.30 2.96
C GLY A 237 -4.81 2.02 2.75
N ALA A 238 -5.94 1.32 2.82
CA ALA A 238 -7.29 1.83 2.66
C ALA A 238 -8.07 1.71 3.99
N PHE A 239 -9.17 0.99 4.04
CA PHE A 239 -10.01 0.90 5.26
C PHE A 239 -9.45 -0.01 6.36
N ASP A 240 -8.45 -0.87 6.06
CA ASP A 240 -7.81 -1.80 7.01
C ASP A 240 -8.82 -2.75 7.70
N VAL A 241 -9.64 -3.43 6.88
CA VAL A 241 -10.69 -4.34 7.36
C VAL A 241 -10.09 -5.73 7.56
N GLU A 242 -9.88 -6.14 8.80
CA GLU A 242 -9.51 -7.51 9.09
C GLU A 242 -10.63 -8.49 8.70
N ALA A 243 -10.28 -9.75 8.45
CA ALA A 243 -11.17 -10.80 7.94
C ALA A 243 -11.69 -10.60 6.49
N LEU A 244 -11.27 -9.56 5.76
CA LEU A 244 -11.58 -9.32 4.35
C LEU A 244 -10.32 -9.36 3.48
N GLY A 245 -9.65 -10.49 3.43
CA GLY A 245 -8.54 -10.73 2.51
C GLY A 245 -9.00 -11.25 1.14
N GLU A 246 -8.04 -11.59 0.26
CA GLU A 246 -8.27 -12.08 -1.11
C GLU A 246 -9.35 -13.18 -1.20
N GLU A 247 -9.27 -14.21 -0.34
CA GLU A 247 -10.21 -15.32 -0.39
C GLU A 247 -11.64 -14.89 -0.04
N ALA A 248 -11.81 -14.09 1.02
CA ALA A 248 -13.13 -13.58 1.42
C ALA A 248 -13.71 -12.64 0.36
N ALA A 249 -12.91 -11.71 -0.19
CA ALA A 249 -13.32 -10.81 -1.26
C ALA A 249 -13.78 -11.58 -2.51
N ARG A 250 -13.04 -12.62 -2.88
CA ARG A 250 -13.40 -13.51 -4.00
C ARG A 250 -14.77 -14.15 -3.79
N TRP A 251 -15.00 -14.76 -2.63
CA TRP A 251 -16.26 -15.48 -2.35
C TRP A 251 -17.45 -14.58 -2.05
N LEU A 252 -17.23 -13.32 -1.75
CA LEU A 252 -18.30 -12.31 -1.72
C LEU A 252 -18.81 -11.99 -3.12
N VAL A 253 -17.97 -12.08 -4.15
CA VAL A 253 -18.24 -11.60 -5.50
C VAL A 253 -18.52 -12.76 -6.47
N GLN A 254 -17.97 -13.95 -6.23
CA GLN A 254 -18.00 -15.09 -7.14
C GLN A 254 -18.52 -16.35 -6.45
N GLY A 255 -19.17 -17.20 -7.21
CA GLY A 255 -19.56 -18.54 -6.78
C GLY A 255 -18.40 -19.55 -6.84
N PRO A 256 -18.63 -20.80 -6.39
CA PRO A 256 -17.60 -21.82 -6.28
C PRO A 256 -17.10 -22.38 -7.63
N GLY A 257 -17.83 -22.16 -8.73
CA GLY A 257 -17.53 -22.76 -10.03
C GLY A 257 -17.65 -24.30 -10.06
N GLU A 258 -17.04 -24.90 -11.07
CA GLU A 258 -17.03 -26.35 -11.30
C GLU A 258 -16.16 -27.10 -10.29
N ASP A 259 -16.29 -28.44 -10.25
CA ASP A 259 -15.48 -29.28 -9.36
C ASP A 259 -14.00 -29.19 -9.72
N PRO A 260 -13.12 -28.81 -8.78
CA PRO A 260 -11.69 -28.74 -9.03
C PRO A 260 -11.07 -30.06 -9.48
N ALA A 261 -11.65 -31.21 -9.15
CA ALA A 261 -11.18 -32.51 -9.61
C ALA A 261 -11.19 -32.63 -11.16
N GLU A 262 -12.07 -31.91 -11.84
CA GLU A 262 -12.14 -31.84 -13.31
C GLU A 262 -11.09 -30.87 -13.91
N HIS A 263 -10.39 -30.10 -13.06
CA HIS A 263 -9.44 -29.06 -13.42
C HIS A 263 -8.10 -29.21 -12.72
N GLU A 264 -7.60 -30.43 -12.58
CA GLU A 264 -6.29 -30.73 -11.94
C GLU A 264 -6.16 -30.19 -10.50
N GLY A 265 -7.27 -30.06 -9.78
CA GLY A 265 -7.30 -29.55 -8.41
C GLY A 265 -7.40 -28.01 -8.32
N HIS A 266 -7.47 -27.29 -9.45
CA HIS A 266 -7.56 -25.84 -9.45
C HIS A 266 -9.00 -25.35 -9.27
N VAL A 267 -9.26 -24.55 -8.22
CA VAL A 267 -10.54 -23.89 -8.01
C VAL A 267 -10.68 -22.73 -9.02
N ARG A 268 -11.70 -22.80 -9.86
CA ARG A 268 -12.05 -21.74 -10.82
C ARG A 268 -13.36 -21.08 -10.40
N PRO A 269 -13.32 -19.93 -9.66
CA PRO A 269 -14.54 -19.26 -9.23
C PRO A 269 -15.39 -18.83 -10.43
N GLU A 270 -16.67 -19.16 -10.42
CA GLU A 270 -17.60 -18.84 -11.49
C GLU A 270 -19.00 -18.55 -10.93
N GLY A 271 -19.76 -17.74 -11.66
CA GLY A 271 -21.09 -17.32 -11.25
C GLY A 271 -21.06 -16.15 -10.25
N PRO A 272 -22.23 -15.57 -9.97
CA PRO A 272 -22.36 -14.43 -9.08
C PRO A 272 -22.24 -14.84 -7.61
N GLY A 273 -21.55 -14.00 -6.82
CA GLY A 273 -21.60 -14.03 -5.37
C GLY A 273 -22.69 -13.11 -4.81
N PRO A 274 -22.76 -12.97 -3.47
CA PRO A 274 -23.73 -12.11 -2.79
C PRO A 274 -23.61 -10.62 -3.10
N ILE A 275 -22.41 -10.15 -3.43
CA ILE A 275 -22.10 -8.75 -3.75
C ILE A 275 -21.86 -8.62 -5.25
N THR A 276 -22.55 -7.68 -5.89
CA THR A 276 -22.46 -7.39 -7.32
C THR A 276 -21.86 -6.03 -7.64
N ALA A 277 -21.65 -5.20 -6.62
CA ALA A 277 -20.96 -3.90 -6.69
C ALA A 277 -20.27 -3.59 -5.36
N GLU A 278 -19.11 -2.92 -5.40
CA GLU A 278 -18.42 -2.48 -4.20
C GLU A 278 -19.22 -1.47 -3.36
N ALA A 279 -20.19 -0.79 -3.96
CA ALA A 279 -21.14 0.07 -3.25
C ALA A 279 -21.85 -0.65 -2.09
N GLN A 280 -22.06 -1.99 -2.22
CA GLN A 280 -22.79 -2.80 -1.24
C GLN A 280 -21.94 -3.26 -0.05
N ILE A 281 -20.64 -3.00 -0.03
CA ILE A 281 -19.74 -3.60 0.98
C ILE A 281 -20.12 -3.19 2.41
N PHE A 282 -20.46 -1.94 2.63
CA PHE A 282 -20.87 -1.43 3.93
C PHE A 282 -22.30 -1.81 4.33
N ASP A 283 -23.09 -2.38 3.42
CA ASP A 283 -24.40 -2.98 3.75
C ASP A 283 -24.22 -4.24 4.64
N LEU A 284 -23.00 -4.83 4.63
CA LEU A 284 -22.65 -5.94 5.51
C LEU A 284 -22.24 -5.50 6.92
N ALA A 285 -21.96 -4.22 7.16
CA ALA A 285 -21.53 -3.73 8.48
C ALA A 285 -22.65 -3.91 9.53
N SER A 286 -22.23 -4.14 10.79
CA SER A 286 -23.17 -4.47 11.88
C SER A 286 -24.14 -3.35 12.22
N GLY A 287 -23.75 -2.07 12.04
CA GLY A 287 -24.55 -0.89 12.38
C GLY A 287 -25.13 -0.14 11.19
N THR A 288 -25.14 -0.73 9.97
CA THR A 288 -25.74 -0.03 8.81
C THR A 288 -27.24 0.15 9.00
N PRO A 289 -27.78 1.38 8.77
CA PRO A 289 -29.19 1.70 8.97
C PRO A 289 -30.16 0.80 8.18
N GLU A 290 -31.33 0.51 8.76
CA GLU A 290 -32.35 -0.32 8.12
C GLU A 290 -32.97 0.33 6.88
N GLU A 291 -32.95 1.65 6.77
CA GLU A 291 -33.36 2.39 5.58
C GLU A 291 -32.51 2.02 4.34
N ILE A 292 -31.27 1.54 4.58
CA ILE A 292 -30.31 1.14 3.55
C ILE A 292 -30.37 -0.36 3.28
N THR A 293 -30.46 -1.18 4.33
CA THR A 293 -30.32 -2.64 4.25
C THR A 293 -31.63 -3.40 4.28
N GLY A 294 -32.74 -2.72 4.58
CA GLY A 294 -34.00 -3.34 4.97
C GLY A 294 -33.98 -3.85 6.42
N PRO A 295 -35.13 -4.33 6.90
CA PRO A 295 -35.30 -4.77 8.28
C PRO A 295 -34.44 -5.98 8.62
N ARG A 296 -33.98 -6.06 9.85
CA ARG A 296 -33.29 -7.24 10.38
C ARG A 296 -34.30 -8.32 10.76
N GLY A 297 -33.94 -9.58 10.53
CA GLY A 297 -34.74 -10.71 10.96
C GLY A 297 -34.61 -10.99 12.46
N GLU A 298 -35.30 -12.06 12.93
CA GLU A 298 -35.22 -12.51 14.32
C GLU A 298 -33.79 -12.91 14.75
N ASP A 299 -32.93 -13.27 13.80
CA ASP A 299 -31.51 -13.57 13.98
C ASP A 299 -30.62 -12.33 14.07
N GLY A 300 -31.20 -11.12 13.97
CA GLY A 300 -30.49 -9.84 13.96
C GLY A 300 -29.75 -9.52 12.67
N LEU A 301 -29.86 -10.36 11.63
CA LEU A 301 -29.14 -10.18 10.36
C LEU A 301 -30.04 -9.51 9.31
N THR A 302 -29.40 -8.77 8.39
CA THR A 302 -30.04 -8.26 7.17
C THR A 302 -30.19 -9.38 6.12
N ASP A 303 -30.97 -9.14 5.06
CA ASP A 303 -31.11 -10.12 3.97
C ASP A 303 -29.79 -10.38 3.27
N LEU A 304 -28.97 -9.34 3.04
CA LEU A 304 -27.65 -9.51 2.45
C LEU A 304 -26.71 -10.32 3.35
N GLN A 305 -26.69 -10.03 4.66
CA GLN A 305 -25.90 -10.80 5.63
C GLN A 305 -26.34 -12.28 5.67
N ARG A 306 -27.65 -12.58 5.61
CA ARG A 306 -28.17 -13.95 5.52
C ARG A 306 -27.79 -14.64 4.22
N SER A 307 -27.74 -13.91 3.10
CA SER A 307 -27.37 -14.48 1.79
C SER A 307 -25.96 -15.09 1.79
N LEU A 308 -25.06 -14.60 2.66
CA LEU A 308 -23.73 -15.20 2.85
C LEU A 308 -23.81 -16.67 3.32
N GLY A 309 -24.92 -17.08 3.94
CA GLY A 309 -25.16 -18.46 4.34
C GLY A 309 -25.26 -19.45 3.16
N ALA A 310 -25.53 -18.95 1.96
CA ALA A 310 -25.57 -19.74 0.73
C ALA A 310 -24.20 -19.95 0.08
N VAL A 311 -23.19 -19.15 0.45
CA VAL A 311 -21.85 -19.22 -0.14
C VAL A 311 -21.17 -20.53 0.20
N ARG A 312 -20.75 -21.25 -0.85
CA ARG A 312 -20.04 -22.52 -0.76
C ARG A 312 -18.69 -22.39 -1.45
N VAL A 313 -17.72 -23.13 -0.93
CA VAL A 313 -16.37 -23.19 -1.51
C VAL A 313 -15.91 -24.64 -1.56
N TRP A 314 -15.13 -24.94 -2.58
CA TRP A 314 -14.51 -26.25 -2.67
C TRP A 314 -13.37 -26.36 -1.65
N ARG A 315 -13.39 -27.46 -0.90
CA ARG A 315 -12.30 -27.80 0.06
C ARG A 315 -11.85 -29.23 -0.21
N GLU A 316 -10.56 -29.39 -0.42
CA GLU A 316 -9.94 -30.69 -0.56
C GLU A 316 -9.95 -31.42 0.79
N GLY A 317 -10.38 -32.67 0.78
CA GLY A 317 -10.30 -33.56 1.91
C GLY A 317 -8.84 -33.93 2.23
N ARG A 318 -8.61 -34.43 3.44
CA ARG A 318 -7.30 -34.97 3.84
C ARG A 318 -7.44 -36.44 4.22
N THR A 319 -6.47 -37.26 3.81
CA THR A 319 -6.36 -38.67 4.17
C THR A 319 -5.07 -38.93 4.90
N LYS A 320 -5.02 -39.98 5.70
CA LYS A 320 -3.80 -40.39 6.39
C LYS A 320 -3.02 -41.39 5.52
N VAL A 321 -1.78 -41.04 5.18
CA VAL A 321 -0.80 -41.96 4.55
C VAL A 321 0.43 -41.96 5.46
N ASP A 322 0.83 -43.14 5.92
CA ASP A 322 1.98 -43.34 6.83
C ASP A 322 1.96 -42.42 8.07
N GLY A 323 0.75 -42.22 8.63
CA GLY A 323 0.54 -41.41 9.83
C GLY A 323 0.49 -39.89 9.57
N ARG A 324 0.77 -39.41 8.37
CA ARG A 324 0.71 -38.01 7.97
C ARG A 324 -0.60 -37.68 7.22
N LEU A 325 -1.16 -36.52 7.49
CA LEU A 325 -2.31 -36.01 6.75
C LEU A 325 -1.83 -35.41 5.41
N VAL A 326 -2.26 -36.03 4.31
CA VAL A 326 -1.98 -35.57 2.94
C VAL A 326 -3.30 -35.19 2.22
N PRO A 327 -3.25 -34.33 1.21
CA PRO A 327 -4.39 -34.06 0.34
C PRO A 327 -4.96 -35.36 -0.23
N SER A 328 -6.31 -35.48 -0.31
CA SER A 328 -6.98 -36.71 -0.75
C SER A 328 -7.34 -36.75 -2.23
N GLY A 329 -7.23 -35.62 -2.94
CA GLY A 329 -7.76 -35.45 -4.30
C GLY A 329 -9.30 -35.37 -4.36
N VAL A 330 -9.99 -35.48 -3.22
CA VAL A 330 -11.46 -35.42 -3.16
C VAL A 330 -11.90 -34.06 -2.67
N PHE A 331 -12.62 -33.34 -3.50
CA PHE A 331 -13.15 -32.01 -3.19
C PHE A 331 -14.60 -32.09 -2.73
N THR A 332 -14.98 -31.23 -1.78
CA THR A 332 -16.36 -31.12 -1.27
C THR A 332 -16.72 -29.66 -1.07
N LEU A 333 -17.97 -29.30 -1.40
CA LEU A 333 -18.50 -27.98 -1.14
C LEU A 333 -18.76 -27.79 0.36
N LYS A 334 -18.15 -26.75 0.94
CA LYS A 334 -18.30 -26.36 2.34
C LYS A 334 -18.83 -24.94 2.43
N PRO A 335 -19.65 -24.62 3.45
CA PRO A 335 -20.00 -23.23 3.71
C PRO A 335 -18.74 -22.44 4.08
N TYR A 336 -18.69 -21.18 3.62
CA TYR A 336 -17.53 -20.30 3.87
C TYR A 336 -17.79 -19.33 5.03
N PHE A 337 -18.82 -18.50 4.89
CA PHE A 337 -19.14 -17.47 5.89
C PHE A 337 -19.99 -17.99 7.05
N PHE A 338 -20.63 -19.13 6.91
CA PHE A 338 -21.51 -19.71 7.91
C PHE A 338 -21.02 -21.10 8.32
N THR A 339 -21.41 -21.53 9.51
CA THR A 339 -21.20 -22.90 9.98
C THR A 339 -22.15 -23.84 9.24
N ALA A 340 -21.75 -25.10 9.07
CA ALA A 340 -22.67 -26.14 8.60
C ALA A 340 -23.75 -26.36 9.66
N GLY A 341 -25.01 -26.19 9.30
CA GLY A 341 -26.14 -26.50 10.17
C GLY A 341 -26.25 -28.00 10.45
N THR A 342 -26.78 -28.37 11.59
CA THR A 342 -27.13 -29.73 11.98
C THR A 342 -28.57 -29.74 12.52
N ALA A 343 -29.17 -30.91 12.67
CA ALA A 343 -30.52 -31.03 13.26
C ALA A 343 -30.63 -30.43 14.69
N LYS A 344 -29.50 -30.32 15.40
CA LYS A 344 -29.44 -29.77 16.78
C LYS A 344 -28.92 -28.34 16.84
N ARG A 345 -28.26 -27.85 15.80
CA ARG A 345 -27.64 -26.52 15.77
C ARG A 345 -27.86 -25.90 14.38
N PRO A 346 -28.66 -24.84 14.28
CA PRO A 346 -28.87 -24.18 13.01
C PRO A 346 -27.56 -23.59 12.45
N SER A 347 -27.52 -23.37 11.15
CA SER A 347 -26.44 -22.63 10.49
C SER A 347 -26.40 -21.19 11.03
N ALA A 348 -25.21 -20.71 11.34
CA ALA A 348 -25.00 -19.37 11.88
C ALA A 348 -23.71 -18.78 11.30
N PRO A 349 -23.54 -17.44 11.31
CA PRO A 349 -22.27 -16.81 10.92
C PRO A 349 -21.08 -17.39 11.71
N THR A 350 -19.95 -17.57 11.02
CA THR A 350 -18.71 -17.93 11.70
C THR A 350 -18.16 -16.75 12.52
N ALA A 351 -17.25 -17.00 13.46
CA ALA A 351 -16.60 -15.93 14.21
C ALA A 351 -15.89 -14.92 13.29
N ASN A 352 -15.26 -15.38 12.19
CA ASN A 352 -14.65 -14.49 11.20
C ASN A 352 -15.67 -13.66 10.45
N THR A 353 -16.87 -14.19 10.19
CA THR A 353 -17.95 -13.44 9.54
C THR A 353 -18.52 -12.35 10.45
N LEU A 354 -18.71 -12.65 11.72
CA LEU A 354 -19.12 -11.63 12.69
C LEU A 354 -18.04 -10.55 12.84
N ARG A 355 -16.78 -10.95 12.92
CA ARG A 355 -15.66 -10.02 12.91
C ARG A 355 -15.64 -9.13 11.66
N LEU A 356 -15.92 -9.69 10.47
CA LEU A 356 -16.02 -8.91 9.22
C LEU A 356 -17.07 -7.81 9.33
N PHE A 357 -18.26 -8.11 9.88
CA PHE A 357 -19.33 -7.12 10.05
C PHE A 357 -18.91 -5.99 11.00
N ASP A 358 -18.24 -6.32 12.10
CA ASP A 358 -17.78 -5.35 13.09
C ASP A 358 -16.58 -4.52 12.58
N GLU A 359 -15.65 -5.13 11.84
CA GLU A 359 -14.53 -4.42 11.22
C GLU A 359 -15.00 -3.45 10.12
N LEU A 360 -16.01 -3.83 9.32
CA LEU A 360 -16.65 -2.91 8.37
C LEU A 360 -17.34 -1.74 9.09
N GLU A 361 -17.94 -1.97 10.27
CA GLU A 361 -18.53 -0.90 11.07
C GLU A 361 -17.47 0.09 11.56
N LYS A 362 -16.36 -0.41 12.12
CA LYS A 362 -15.22 0.42 12.52
C LYS A 362 -14.60 1.19 11.34
N ALA A 363 -14.56 0.57 10.18
CA ALA A 363 -13.98 1.18 8.98
C ALA A 363 -14.74 2.44 8.52
N LYS A 364 -16.01 2.61 8.87
CA LYS A 364 -16.80 3.79 8.52
C LYS A 364 -16.25 5.09 9.11
N SER A 365 -15.57 5.02 10.25
CA SER A 365 -14.96 6.18 10.92
C SER A 365 -13.53 6.49 10.48
N GLN A 366 -13.02 5.80 9.45
CA GLN A 366 -11.69 6.08 8.94
C GLN A 366 -11.62 7.46 8.26
N PRO A 367 -10.47 8.16 8.32
CA PRO A 367 -10.31 9.48 7.74
C PRO A 367 -10.50 9.48 6.21
N LEU A 368 -10.94 10.61 5.66
CA LEU A 368 -11.31 10.80 4.25
C LEU A 368 -10.25 10.30 3.27
N TRP A 369 -8.95 10.50 3.57
CA TRP A 369 -7.90 10.02 2.68
C TRP A 369 -7.92 8.50 2.46
N ARG A 370 -8.34 7.72 3.47
CA ARG A 370 -8.47 6.25 3.35
C ARG A 370 -9.64 5.87 2.45
N THR A 371 -10.74 6.60 2.53
CA THR A 371 -11.87 6.48 1.60
C THR A 371 -11.43 6.74 0.16
N LEU A 372 -10.63 7.79 -0.07
CA LEU A 372 -10.08 8.09 -1.40
C LEU A 372 -9.17 6.98 -1.95
N VAL A 373 -8.34 6.37 -1.11
CA VAL A 373 -7.53 5.20 -1.51
C VAL A 373 -8.42 4.01 -1.82
N ALA A 374 -9.44 3.75 -1.00
CA ALA A 374 -10.36 2.62 -1.16
C ALA A 374 -11.15 2.67 -2.48
N LEU A 375 -11.47 3.85 -2.99
CA LEU A 375 -12.14 4.06 -4.29
C LEU A 375 -11.31 3.60 -5.50
N SER A 376 -10.05 3.22 -5.31
CA SER A 376 -9.17 2.72 -6.40
C SER A 376 -9.05 3.67 -7.60
N ILE A 377 -9.16 4.98 -7.39
CA ILE A 377 -8.98 5.99 -8.44
C ILE A 377 -7.58 5.87 -9.00
N ARG A 378 -7.46 5.82 -10.32
CA ARG A 378 -6.17 5.60 -10.97
C ARG A 378 -5.19 6.72 -10.59
N HIS A 379 -3.96 6.35 -10.26
CA HIS A 379 -2.88 7.24 -9.79
C HIS A 379 -3.08 7.89 -8.41
N VAL A 380 -4.24 7.74 -7.76
CA VAL A 380 -4.48 8.22 -6.41
C VAL A 380 -4.01 7.15 -5.41
N GLY A 381 -2.79 7.32 -4.91
CA GLY A 381 -2.24 6.53 -3.81
C GLY A 381 -2.33 7.28 -2.47
N PRO A 382 -1.84 6.70 -1.36
CA PRO A 382 -1.95 7.31 -0.02
C PRO A 382 -1.42 8.75 0.07
N THR A 383 -0.35 9.10 -0.64
CA THR A 383 0.22 10.45 -0.64
C THR A 383 -0.73 11.45 -1.29
N ALA A 384 -1.17 11.19 -2.54
CA ALA A 384 -2.12 12.06 -3.24
C ALA A 384 -3.46 12.13 -2.50
N ALA A 385 -3.95 11.01 -1.96
CA ALA A 385 -5.20 10.97 -1.20
C ALA A 385 -5.14 11.86 0.06
N ARG A 386 -4.03 11.86 0.80
CA ARG A 386 -3.83 12.77 1.94
C ARG A 386 -3.83 14.24 1.52
N SER A 387 -3.09 14.58 0.45
CA SER A 387 -3.07 15.95 -0.06
C SER A 387 -4.46 16.41 -0.51
N LEU A 388 -5.23 15.55 -1.19
CA LEU A 388 -6.60 15.85 -1.60
C LEU A 388 -7.54 16.01 -0.39
N ALA A 389 -7.50 15.11 0.59
CA ALA A 389 -8.31 15.19 1.79
C ALA A 389 -8.02 16.49 2.57
N THR A 390 -6.75 16.82 2.75
CA THR A 390 -6.34 18.08 3.41
C THR A 390 -6.81 19.31 2.63
N ALA A 391 -6.70 19.30 1.30
CA ALA A 391 -7.03 20.49 0.48
C ALA A 391 -8.55 20.75 0.38
N PHE A 392 -9.36 19.68 0.37
CA PHE A 392 -10.81 19.79 0.18
C PHE A 392 -11.62 19.60 1.48
N GLY A 393 -11.06 18.92 2.49
CA GLY A 393 -11.72 18.63 3.77
C GLY A 393 -12.90 17.67 3.68
N SER A 394 -13.58 17.59 2.52
CA SER A 394 -14.72 16.70 2.32
C SER A 394 -14.79 16.10 0.92
N MET A 395 -15.42 14.92 0.82
CA MET A 395 -15.72 14.26 -0.45
C MET A 395 -16.63 15.11 -1.33
N ALA A 396 -17.58 15.83 -0.75
CA ALA A 396 -18.50 16.69 -1.47
C ALA A 396 -17.76 17.84 -2.19
N ALA A 397 -16.81 18.50 -1.51
CA ALA A 397 -16.01 19.57 -2.10
C ALA A 397 -15.08 19.05 -3.22
N LEU A 398 -14.44 17.89 -3.02
CA LEU A 398 -13.60 17.24 -4.04
C LEU A 398 -14.43 16.85 -5.27
N ARG A 399 -15.59 16.20 -5.05
CA ARG A 399 -16.52 15.79 -6.11
C ARG A 399 -16.99 17.01 -6.92
N ALA A 400 -17.38 18.09 -6.26
CA ALA A 400 -17.82 19.32 -6.95
C ALA A 400 -16.72 19.92 -7.84
N ALA A 401 -15.46 19.92 -7.39
CA ALA A 401 -14.33 20.39 -8.20
C ALA A 401 -14.08 19.48 -9.42
N ALA A 402 -14.16 18.17 -9.23
CA ALA A 402 -13.98 17.19 -10.32
C ALA A 402 -15.13 17.26 -11.34
N GLU A 403 -16.40 17.33 -10.91
CA GLU A 403 -17.58 17.46 -11.78
C GLU A 403 -17.61 18.80 -12.53
N ALA A 404 -17.06 19.87 -11.93
CA ALA A 404 -16.88 21.15 -12.61
C ALA A 404 -15.74 21.14 -13.65
N GLY A 405 -14.93 20.07 -13.70
CA GLY A 405 -13.76 19.99 -14.57
C GLY A 405 -12.64 20.96 -14.17
N ASP A 406 -12.56 21.34 -12.88
CA ASP A 406 -11.60 22.32 -12.36
C ASP A 406 -10.19 21.71 -12.24
N ARG A 407 -9.63 21.37 -13.40
CA ARG A 407 -8.36 20.69 -13.56
C ARG A 407 -7.20 21.46 -12.93
N ASP A 408 -7.20 22.78 -13.10
CA ASP A 408 -6.10 23.61 -12.61
C ASP A 408 -6.08 23.63 -11.08
N ARG A 409 -7.23 23.78 -10.44
CA ARG A 409 -7.36 23.71 -8.98
C ARG A 409 -6.92 22.36 -8.42
N LEU A 410 -7.32 21.25 -9.08
CA LEU A 410 -6.89 19.90 -8.68
C LEU A 410 -5.38 19.73 -8.86
N ALA A 411 -4.81 20.19 -9.97
CA ALA A 411 -3.39 20.02 -10.29
C ALA A 411 -2.44 20.93 -9.49
N GLU A 412 -2.96 22.02 -8.88
CA GLU A 412 -2.18 22.91 -8.00
C GLU A 412 -1.88 22.30 -6.62
N ILE A 413 -2.57 21.22 -6.25
CA ILE A 413 -2.36 20.55 -4.96
C ILE A 413 -1.00 19.81 -4.98
N ASP A 414 -0.20 20.00 -3.93
CA ASP A 414 1.11 19.33 -3.82
C ASP A 414 0.97 17.79 -3.87
N GLY A 415 1.73 17.17 -4.77
CA GLY A 415 1.63 15.72 -5.02
C GLY A 415 0.47 15.28 -5.91
N VAL A 416 -0.35 16.23 -6.42
CA VAL A 416 -1.43 15.98 -7.38
C VAL A 416 -1.09 16.72 -8.69
N GLY A 417 -0.50 15.99 -9.64
CA GLY A 417 -0.19 16.55 -10.95
C GLY A 417 -1.37 16.46 -11.93
N PRO A 418 -1.21 17.01 -13.16
CA PRO A 418 -2.25 17.00 -14.21
C PRO A 418 -2.84 15.61 -14.49
N ILE A 419 -2.02 14.55 -14.44
CA ILE A 419 -2.46 13.17 -14.70
C ILE A 419 -3.43 12.67 -13.61
N ILE A 420 -3.21 13.06 -12.36
CA ILE A 420 -4.11 12.69 -11.25
C ILE A 420 -5.39 13.52 -11.33
N ALA A 421 -5.28 14.81 -11.67
CA ALA A 421 -6.43 15.68 -11.86
C ALA A 421 -7.36 15.14 -12.97
N ASP A 422 -6.80 14.76 -14.11
CA ASP A 422 -7.55 14.17 -15.23
C ASP A 422 -8.22 12.86 -14.77
N ALA A 423 -7.50 11.98 -14.04
CA ALA A 423 -8.04 10.72 -13.53
C ALA A 423 -9.19 10.92 -12.52
N LEU A 424 -9.16 11.97 -11.70
CA LEU A 424 -10.24 12.32 -10.78
C LEU A 424 -11.49 12.79 -11.56
N ILE A 425 -11.31 13.67 -12.56
CA ILE A 425 -12.41 14.17 -13.40
C ILE A 425 -13.07 13.02 -14.16
N GLU A 426 -12.28 12.15 -14.81
CA GLU A 426 -12.77 10.97 -15.53
C GLU A 426 -13.51 10.01 -14.58
N TRP A 427 -13.00 9.81 -13.37
CA TRP A 427 -13.60 8.90 -12.41
C TRP A 427 -14.97 9.41 -11.93
N PHE A 428 -15.09 10.67 -11.56
CA PHE A 428 -16.37 11.27 -11.14
C PHE A 428 -17.34 11.50 -12.30
N ALA A 429 -16.92 11.43 -13.56
CA ALA A 429 -17.80 11.48 -14.72
C ALA A 429 -18.68 10.23 -14.84
N GLU A 430 -18.25 9.09 -14.29
CA GLU A 430 -18.97 7.81 -14.33
C GLU A 430 -20.08 7.74 -13.27
N ASP A 431 -21.32 7.46 -13.69
CA ASP A 431 -22.49 7.39 -12.78
C ASP A 431 -22.31 6.34 -11.68
N TRP A 432 -21.81 5.15 -12.04
CA TRP A 432 -21.66 4.07 -11.08
C TRP A 432 -20.55 4.33 -10.04
N HIS A 433 -19.58 5.17 -10.33
CA HIS A 433 -18.59 5.62 -9.35
C HIS A 433 -19.21 6.57 -8.33
N ARG A 434 -20.06 7.49 -8.79
CA ARG A 434 -20.81 8.38 -7.88
C ARG A 434 -21.76 7.58 -6.99
N GLU A 435 -22.41 6.55 -7.55
CA GLU A 435 -23.26 5.63 -6.80
C GLU A 435 -22.51 4.94 -5.63
N ILE A 436 -21.22 4.59 -5.82
CA ILE A 436 -20.40 4.03 -4.74
C ILE A 436 -20.27 5.02 -3.59
N VAL A 437 -19.89 6.27 -3.89
CA VAL A 437 -19.72 7.32 -2.88
C VAL A 437 -21.03 7.59 -2.15
N ASP A 438 -22.12 7.75 -2.90
CA ASP A 438 -23.45 8.04 -2.35
C ASP A 438 -23.95 6.89 -1.45
N ARG A 439 -23.72 5.62 -1.85
CA ARG A 439 -24.11 4.45 -1.06
C ARG A 439 -23.27 4.32 0.22
N TRP A 440 -21.96 4.54 0.14
CA TRP A 440 -21.09 4.50 1.30
C TRP A 440 -21.44 5.62 2.30
N ALA A 441 -21.70 6.84 1.81
CA ALA A 441 -22.16 7.94 2.64
C ALA A 441 -23.48 7.60 3.35
N ALA A 442 -24.47 7.07 2.61
CA ALA A 442 -25.74 6.64 3.17
C ALA A 442 -25.59 5.51 4.22
N ALA A 443 -24.62 4.60 4.00
CA ALA A 443 -24.29 3.54 4.96
C ALA A 443 -23.56 4.06 6.23
N GLY A 444 -23.18 5.35 6.28
CA GLY A 444 -22.54 5.99 7.43
C GLY A 444 -21.03 6.08 7.38
N VAL A 445 -20.41 5.90 6.18
CA VAL A 445 -18.96 6.14 6.01
C VAL A 445 -18.67 7.63 6.12
N ALA A 446 -17.65 8.00 6.89
CA ALA A 446 -17.20 9.38 7.03
C ALA A 446 -16.72 9.93 5.67
N MET A 447 -17.38 11.00 5.22
CA MET A 447 -17.11 11.66 3.94
C MET A 447 -16.43 13.03 4.11
N GLU A 448 -16.07 13.37 5.33
CA GLU A 448 -15.34 14.57 5.70
C GLU A 448 -14.45 14.26 6.90
N ASP A 449 -13.31 14.94 6.96
CA ASP A 449 -12.46 14.89 8.14
C ASP A 449 -12.98 15.89 9.15
N GLU A 450 -13.07 15.48 10.43
CA GLU A 450 -13.33 16.41 11.52
C GLU A 450 -12.26 17.50 11.47
N GLN A 451 -12.69 18.73 11.23
CA GLN A 451 -11.78 19.87 11.36
C GLN A 451 -11.45 19.98 12.85
N ASP A 452 -10.17 19.80 13.18
CA ASP A 452 -9.69 20.08 14.53
C ASP A 452 -9.80 21.59 14.78
N GLU A 453 -10.99 22.03 15.21
CA GLU A 453 -11.27 23.42 15.60
C GLU A 453 -10.40 23.87 16.80
N SER A 454 -9.72 22.93 17.47
CA SER A 454 -8.83 23.24 18.58
C SER A 454 -7.51 23.88 18.14
N THR A 455 -7.10 23.69 16.88
CA THR A 455 -5.89 24.30 16.34
C THR A 455 -6.24 25.55 15.53
N PRO A 456 -5.85 26.76 16.00
CA PRO A 456 -6.14 28.00 15.31
C PRO A 456 -5.57 28.00 13.88
N ARG A 457 -6.36 28.43 12.89
CA ARG A 457 -5.94 28.53 11.47
C ARG A 457 -5.07 29.78 11.21
N THR A 458 -3.97 29.88 11.93
CA THR A 458 -3.05 31.03 11.93
C THR A 458 -2.36 31.28 10.59
N LEU A 459 -2.33 30.28 9.70
CA LEU A 459 -1.62 30.34 8.41
C LEU A 459 -2.57 30.31 7.21
N GLU A 460 -3.85 30.57 7.39
CA GLU A 460 -4.81 30.50 6.28
C GLU A 460 -4.43 31.41 5.12
N GLY A 461 -4.37 30.84 3.91
CA GLY A 461 -3.98 31.53 2.68
C GLY A 461 -2.48 31.78 2.49
N LEU A 462 -1.62 31.45 3.45
CA LEU A 462 -0.18 31.65 3.38
C LEU A 462 0.53 30.44 2.76
N THR A 463 1.52 30.72 1.92
CA THR A 463 2.42 29.70 1.36
C THR A 463 3.77 29.74 2.08
N VAL A 464 4.10 28.65 2.78
CA VAL A 464 5.35 28.53 3.55
C VAL A 464 6.24 27.45 2.94
N VAL A 465 7.52 27.74 2.77
CA VAL A 465 8.54 26.78 2.32
C VAL A 465 9.45 26.47 3.48
N VAL A 466 9.72 25.20 3.75
CA VAL A 466 10.68 24.74 4.76
C VAL A 466 11.90 24.13 4.07
N THR A 467 13.10 24.53 4.50
CA THR A 467 14.38 24.02 3.96
C THR A 467 15.42 23.91 5.07
N GLY A 468 16.41 23.04 4.85
CA GLY A 468 17.40 22.73 5.90
C GLY A 468 16.87 21.76 6.96
N SER A 469 17.63 21.57 8.03
CA SER A 469 17.27 20.73 9.18
C SER A 469 16.84 21.63 10.33
N LEU A 470 15.68 21.36 10.89
CA LEU A 470 15.17 21.98 12.11
C LEU A 470 15.38 21.01 13.29
N GLU A 471 15.61 21.53 14.50
CA GLU A 471 15.85 20.71 15.69
C GLU A 471 14.56 20.06 16.22
N GLY A 472 13.46 20.81 16.30
CA GLY A 472 12.17 20.38 16.83
C GLY A 472 11.18 19.87 15.78
N PHE A 473 11.51 19.95 14.47
CA PHE A 473 10.61 19.53 13.39
C PHE A 473 11.32 18.67 12.36
N SER A 474 10.76 17.51 12.06
CA SER A 474 11.06 16.83 10.80
C SER A 474 10.44 17.60 9.63
N ARG A 475 10.90 17.34 8.39
CA ARG A 475 10.28 17.96 7.21
C ARG A 475 8.79 17.68 7.10
N ASP A 476 8.37 16.47 7.49
CA ASP A 476 6.99 16.06 7.38
C ASP A 476 6.16 16.67 8.52
N SER A 477 6.69 16.72 9.75
CA SER A 477 5.98 17.38 10.87
C SER A 477 5.88 18.90 10.70
N ALA A 478 6.89 19.56 10.10
CA ALA A 478 6.81 20.98 9.76
C ALA A 478 5.74 21.26 8.70
N LYS A 479 5.66 20.41 7.65
CA LYS A 479 4.59 20.50 6.65
C LYS A 479 3.21 20.27 7.27
N GLU A 480 3.08 19.27 8.11
CA GLU A 480 1.84 18.96 8.81
C GLU A 480 1.40 20.13 9.71
N ALA A 481 2.34 20.72 10.46
CA ALA A 481 2.06 21.88 11.30
C ALA A 481 1.55 23.11 10.51
N ILE A 482 2.05 23.31 9.27
CA ILE A 482 1.57 24.35 8.34
C ILE A 482 0.15 24.02 7.86
N LEU A 483 -0.07 22.79 7.39
CA LEU A 483 -1.33 22.35 6.80
C LEU A 483 -2.48 22.39 7.81
N VAL A 484 -2.27 21.89 9.02
CA VAL A 484 -3.27 21.88 10.11
C VAL A 484 -3.71 23.30 10.46
N ARG A 485 -2.84 24.31 10.26
CA ARG A 485 -3.13 25.73 10.49
C ARG A 485 -3.66 26.48 9.26
N GLY A 486 -4.05 25.75 8.21
CA GLY A 486 -4.64 26.31 6.99
C GLY A 486 -3.65 26.89 5.99
N GLY A 487 -2.33 26.75 6.23
CA GLY A 487 -1.28 27.18 5.32
C GLY A 487 -1.00 26.19 4.19
N LYS A 488 -0.33 26.66 3.13
CA LYS A 488 0.18 25.84 2.03
C LYS A 488 1.67 25.58 2.23
N ALA A 489 2.06 24.32 2.43
CA ALA A 489 3.46 23.92 2.47
C ALA A 489 3.96 23.65 1.05
N SER A 490 4.90 24.47 0.54
CA SER A 490 5.44 24.33 -0.82
C SER A 490 6.86 23.75 -0.82
N GLY A 491 7.14 22.93 -1.82
CA GLY A 491 8.48 22.32 -2.03
C GLY A 491 9.50 23.26 -2.69
N SER A 492 9.07 24.40 -3.26
CA SER A 492 9.94 25.34 -3.98
C SER A 492 9.60 26.79 -3.69
N VAL A 493 10.63 27.63 -3.64
CA VAL A 493 10.48 29.09 -3.44
C VAL A 493 10.07 29.77 -4.75
N SER A 494 9.05 30.60 -4.70
CA SER A 494 8.54 31.43 -5.81
C SER A 494 8.07 32.79 -5.33
N LYS A 495 7.64 33.68 -6.23
CA LYS A 495 7.04 34.98 -5.88
C LYS A 495 5.72 34.86 -5.09
N LYS A 496 5.13 33.65 -5.05
CA LYS A 496 3.92 33.35 -4.28
C LYS A 496 4.24 32.79 -2.88
N THR A 497 5.51 32.69 -2.51
CA THR A 497 5.94 32.21 -1.19
C THR A 497 5.92 33.37 -0.20
N ASP A 498 5.15 33.23 0.88
CA ASP A 498 5.03 34.26 1.93
C ASP A 498 6.14 34.19 2.94
N PHE A 499 6.59 32.99 3.29
CA PHE A 499 7.69 32.76 4.24
C PHE A 499 8.59 31.60 3.81
N LEU A 500 9.90 31.76 4.00
CA LEU A 500 10.85 30.63 3.99
C LEU A 500 11.30 30.35 5.42
N VAL A 501 11.10 29.13 5.87
CA VAL A 501 11.70 28.64 7.12
C VAL A 501 13.03 27.95 6.77
N ALA A 502 14.13 28.48 7.30
CA ALA A 502 15.48 28.03 7.01
C ALA A 502 16.14 27.48 8.27
N GLY A 503 16.32 26.16 8.32
CA GLY A 503 17.14 25.48 9.32
C GLY A 503 18.61 25.38 8.89
N GLU A 504 19.38 24.54 9.59
CA GLU A 504 20.78 24.29 9.23
C GLU A 504 20.91 23.74 7.80
N ALA A 505 21.91 24.20 7.06
CA ALA A 505 22.20 23.81 5.68
C ALA A 505 21.03 24.07 4.70
N ALA A 506 20.40 25.24 4.77
CA ALA A 506 19.22 25.62 3.97
C ALA A 506 19.45 25.65 2.43
N GLY A 507 20.69 25.71 1.96
CA GLY A 507 21.08 25.56 0.55
C GLY A 507 20.49 26.61 -0.41
N SER A 508 20.41 26.28 -1.71
CA SER A 508 20.00 27.19 -2.79
C SER A 508 18.60 27.79 -2.66
N LYS A 509 17.74 27.26 -1.80
CA LYS A 509 16.42 27.83 -1.54
C LYS A 509 16.50 29.12 -0.73
N LEU A 510 17.48 29.21 0.17
CA LEU A 510 17.75 30.44 0.94
C LEU A 510 18.18 31.58 0.01
N ASP A 511 19.14 31.32 -0.89
CA ASP A 511 19.61 32.32 -1.87
C ASP A 511 18.46 32.80 -2.76
N LYS A 512 17.59 31.85 -3.17
CA LYS A 512 16.44 32.15 -4.00
C LYS A 512 15.40 32.99 -3.26
N ALA A 513 15.13 32.71 -1.99
CA ALA A 513 14.19 33.49 -1.18
C ALA A 513 14.69 34.92 -1.00
N GLN A 514 15.98 35.11 -0.69
CA GLN A 514 16.61 36.42 -0.59
C GLN A 514 16.53 37.19 -1.91
N SER A 515 16.79 36.53 -3.04
CA SER A 515 16.70 37.16 -4.38
C SER A 515 15.28 37.59 -4.76
N LEU A 516 14.26 36.96 -4.20
CA LEU A 516 12.84 37.25 -4.43
C LEU A 516 12.22 38.16 -3.36
N GLY A 517 12.98 38.54 -2.32
CA GLY A 517 12.50 39.34 -1.20
C GLY A 517 11.53 38.61 -0.28
N VAL A 518 11.56 37.25 -0.27
CA VAL A 518 10.71 36.43 0.60
C VAL A 518 11.29 36.47 2.03
N PRO A 519 10.48 36.80 3.06
CA PRO A 519 10.88 36.77 4.45
C PRO A 519 11.42 35.40 4.86
N VAL A 520 12.58 35.40 5.54
CA VAL A 520 13.24 34.18 6.01
C VAL A 520 13.12 34.12 7.53
N LEU A 521 12.61 32.99 8.02
CA LEU A 521 12.46 32.68 9.44
C LEU A 521 13.41 31.55 9.83
N ASP A 522 13.93 31.62 11.04
CA ASP A 522 14.55 30.48 11.70
C ASP A 522 13.47 29.58 12.37
N GLU A 523 13.86 28.58 13.11
CA GLU A 523 12.93 27.68 13.80
C GLU A 523 12.11 28.37 14.90
N ALA A 524 12.70 29.33 15.61
CA ALA A 524 12.01 30.11 16.61
C ALA A 524 10.93 31.01 15.96
N GLY A 525 11.26 31.67 14.84
CA GLY A 525 10.36 32.41 14.00
C GLY A 525 9.24 31.53 13.42
N PHE A 526 9.57 30.29 13.01
CA PHE A 526 8.56 29.34 12.55
C PHE A 526 7.57 28.95 13.67
N THR A 527 8.07 28.71 14.87
CA THR A 527 7.21 28.42 16.05
C THR A 527 6.29 29.60 16.37
N ALA A 528 6.80 30.83 16.32
CA ALA A 528 6.01 32.03 16.51
C ALA A 528 4.94 32.19 15.41
N LEU A 529 5.32 31.94 14.15
CA LEU A 529 4.41 31.97 13.00
C LEU A 529 3.28 30.93 13.16
N LEU A 530 3.58 29.72 13.60
CA LEU A 530 2.60 28.68 13.86
C LEU A 530 1.62 29.06 14.98
N ALA A 531 2.09 29.76 16.00
CA ALA A 531 1.29 30.15 17.17
C ALA A 531 0.39 31.36 16.91
N GLY A 532 0.94 32.42 16.29
CA GLY A 532 0.28 33.74 16.18
C GLY A 532 0.08 34.26 14.76
N GLY A 533 0.44 33.47 13.73
CA GLY A 533 0.31 33.89 12.33
C GLY A 533 1.35 34.92 11.91
N PRO A 534 1.15 35.58 10.73
CA PRO A 534 2.13 36.49 10.15
C PRO A 534 2.43 37.71 11.02
N ASP A 535 1.49 38.16 11.84
CA ASP A 535 1.66 39.32 12.72
C ASP A 535 2.66 39.07 13.84
N ALA A 536 2.83 37.81 14.27
CA ALA A 536 3.81 37.43 15.29
C ALA A 536 5.28 37.45 14.80
N VAL A 537 5.50 37.52 13.48
CA VAL A 537 6.84 37.44 12.87
C VAL A 537 7.18 38.65 11.98
N ARG A 538 6.26 39.60 11.80
CA ARG A 538 6.56 40.87 11.16
C ARG A 538 7.31 41.78 12.15
N PRO A 539 8.40 42.44 11.75
CA PRO A 539 8.99 43.48 12.59
C PRO A 539 7.94 44.55 12.88
N ALA A 540 7.87 44.96 14.15
CA ALA A 540 7.02 46.11 14.52
C ALA A 540 7.39 47.30 13.65
N ASP A 541 6.42 47.86 12.90
CA ASP A 541 6.62 49.12 12.19
C ASP A 541 7.06 50.17 13.20
N THR A 542 8.30 50.66 13.07
CA THR A 542 8.81 51.78 13.84
C THR A 542 8.30 53.08 13.25
N ASP A 543 6.99 53.28 13.22
CA ASP A 543 6.33 54.54 12.89
C ASP A 543 5.31 54.88 13.96
N ASP A 544 5.80 55.12 15.20
CA ASP A 544 5.11 55.92 16.19
C ASP A 544 6.18 56.62 17.05
N ALA A 545 6.89 57.55 16.44
CA ALA A 545 7.59 58.60 17.18
C ALA A 545 6.55 59.71 17.46
N PRO A 546 6.20 60.01 18.72
CA PRO A 546 5.34 61.14 19.01
C PRO A 546 6.08 62.44 18.63
N ASP A 547 5.50 63.15 17.66
CA ASP A 547 5.82 64.52 17.37
C ASP A 547 5.53 65.37 18.61
N GLY A 548 6.54 65.73 19.36
CA GLY A 548 6.49 66.43 20.63
C GLY A 548 7.25 67.72 20.58
N ALA A 549 6.59 68.74 20.08
CA ALA A 549 6.64 70.16 20.45
C ALA A 549 7.96 70.69 21.04
N ALA A 550 8.67 71.37 20.21
CA ALA A 550 9.53 72.49 20.66
C ALA A 550 8.71 73.76 20.65
N GLU A 551 8.70 74.46 21.76
CA GLU A 551 8.60 75.94 21.80
C GLU A 551 9.01 76.39 23.19
N GLY A 552 9.91 77.31 23.25
CA GLY A 552 10.36 77.97 24.48
C GLY A 552 11.50 78.92 24.24
N GLU A 553 11.16 80.03 23.61
CA GLU A 553 11.79 81.36 23.70
C GLU A 553 12.75 81.57 24.85
N ALA A 554 13.94 82.03 24.61
CA ALA A 554 14.49 83.38 24.41
C ALA A 554 14.46 84.30 25.61
N SER A 555 15.52 84.96 25.74
CA SER A 555 15.85 86.30 26.26
C SER A 555 16.41 86.38 27.69
N ALA A 556 17.58 86.69 27.80
CA ALA A 556 18.27 87.93 28.10
C ALA A 556 19.75 87.68 28.21
#